data_6ba70de304a6e373a3e3d3c5ebfbde08
#
_entry.id   6ba70de304a6e373a3e3d3c5ebfbde08
#
_cell.length_a   1.000
_cell.length_b   1.000
_cell.length_c   1.000
_cell.angle_alpha   90.00
_cell.angle_beta   90.00
_cell.angle_gamma   90.00
#
_symmetry.space_group_name_H-M   'P 1'
#
loop_
_entity.id
_entity.type
_entity.pdbx_description
1 polymer ?
#
loop_
_entity_poly.entity_id
_entity_poly.type
_entity_poly.pdbx_seq_one_letter_code
_entity_poly.pdbx_strand_id
1 'polypeptide(L)'
;MKKLQKQRRSDFLLLIVAAIILIGAILVSLAMQNGMNTAGEKNVSMWLTTPDPANRLTQQAPIPWRIDDSNEAAASADTLTVEIRPNIRYQTMEGFGAAVSGSSAYLMNHGMSANQRDQLLNDLFTAGGIQLSYIRHTIGASDYSVDEQGQPSSYTYDDVATGKDYELNHFSIAKDRDVIDVLKQILRRNQDLRIMGTPWTAPPWMKYGEQIYNGWYLDYTDPRVYQAYADYFVRYIQAFANEGVPIQAISIQNEPEFTTSKYPSMSMGAVEQAKFIKQYLGPALSRNDLSTHIIAFDHNWDTGSEYAKTVLGDEQARSYTHGTAFHCYQGEPTAMTDVHDAFPDKPVYMTECSGGAWSPGFGDDLSWDMSKLIIGAPRNWSQNVLFWNIALDPSGGPTNGGCTNCRGVVTIDPLSGAVTKNVEYYAIGHASKFVRPGAVRIDSTHYSGSIETVAYRNPDGTLVLIAANTGENTKTFKVRQGNQVFKSTLPSKSAATFQWEPTTS
;
A
#
# COMPACT_ATOMS: atom_id res chain seq x y z
N MET A 1 2.67 69.91 41.56
CA MET A 1 2.02 68.82 40.74
C MET A 1 2.95 68.19 39.65
N LYS A 2 3.76 68.87 38.90
CA LYS A 2 4.64 68.30 37.85
C LYS A 2 5.72 67.33 38.36
N LYS A 3 6.28 67.50 39.61
CA LYS A 3 7.30 66.59 40.16
C LYS A 3 6.73 65.23 40.57
N LEU A 4 5.53 65.18 41.14
CA LEU A 4 4.84 63.91 41.50
C LEU A 4 4.41 63.08 40.28
N GLN A 5 4.04 63.71 39.20
CA GLN A 5 3.69 62.98 37.92
C GLN A 5 4.91 62.36 37.24
N LYS A 6 6.09 63.02 37.34
CA LYS A 6 7.33 62.47 36.79
C LYS A 6 7.83 61.22 37.57
N GLN A 7 7.67 61.29 38.92
CA GLN A 7 8.07 60.16 39.79
C GLN A 7 7.16 58.93 39.58
N ARG A 8 5.83 59.11 39.50
CA ARG A 8 4.90 58.03 39.19
C ARG A 8 5.13 57.37 37.81
N ARG A 9 5.55 58.10 36.79
CA ARG A 9 5.92 57.57 35.49
C ARG A 9 7.22 56.76 35.55
N SER A 10 8.21 57.18 36.34
CA SER A 10 9.46 56.46 36.55
C SER A 10 9.22 55.14 37.29
N ASP A 11 8.39 55.14 38.33
CA ASP A 11 8.08 53.94 39.11
C ASP A 11 7.25 52.91 38.29
N PHE A 12 6.34 53.42 37.43
CA PHE A 12 5.57 52.58 36.53
C PHE A 12 6.45 51.94 35.43
N LEU A 13 7.44 52.70 34.90
CA LEU A 13 8.40 52.15 33.92
C LEU A 13 9.31 51.06 34.54
N LEU A 14 9.75 51.30 35.79
CA LEU A 14 10.54 50.31 36.54
C LEU A 14 9.77 49.02 36.83
N LEU A 15 8.48 49.11 37.13
CA LEU A 15 7.61 47.94 37.31
C LEU A 15 7.41 47.14 35.97
N ILE A 16 7.27 47.81 34.85
CA ILE A 16 7.16 47.16 33.54
C ILE A 16 8.49 46.48 33.19
N VAL A 17 9.62 47.09 33.40
CA VAL A 17 10.94 46.49 33.14
C VAL A 17 11.17 45.29 34.04
N ALA A 18 10.81 45.37 35.33
CA ALA A 18 10.92 44.27 36.27
C ALA A 18 10.01 43.08 35.88
N ALA A 19 8.79 43.36 35.40
CA ALA A 19 7.87 42.34 34.92
C ALA A 19 8.38 41.62 33.63
N ILE A 20 8.97 42.38 32.70
CA ILE A 20 9.58 41.85 31.47
C ILE A 20 10.79 40.97 31.80
N ILE A 21 11.64 41.39 32.77
CA ILE A 21 12.78 40.58 33.21
C ILE A 21 12.31 39.30 33.89
N LEU A 22 11.24 39.36 34.70
CA LEU A 22 10.67 38.19 35.38
C LEU A 22 10.06 37.19 34.38
N ILE A 23 9.33 37.70 33.40
CA ILE A 23 8.77 36.87 32.29
C ILE A 23 9.90 36.27 31.47
N GLY A 24 10.94 37.03 31.16
CA GLY A 24 12.12 36.54 30.46
C GLY A 24 12.84 35.45 31.24
N ALA A 25 13.00 35.60 32.56
CA ALA A 25 13.61 34.61 33.44
C ALA A 25 12.75 33.33 33.54
N ILE A 26 11.42 33.46 33.59
CA ILE A 26 10.49 32.32 33.58
C ILE A 26 10.55 31.59 32.22
N LEU A 27 10.60 32.29 31.11
CA LEU A 27 10.72 31.70 29.77
C LEU A 27 12.07 31.01 29.57
N VAL A 28 13.16 31.59 30.10
CA VAL A 28 14.50 30.98 30.08
C VAL A 28 14.53 29.75 30.99
N SER A 29 13.91 29.80 32.17
CA SER A 29 13.79 28.66 33.09
C SER A 29 12.94 27.52 32.48
N LEU A 30 11.83 27.84 31.82
CA LEU A 30 11.02 26.87 31.08
C LEU A 30 11.77 26.30 29.87
N ALA A 31 12.53 27.11 29.14
CA ALA A 31 13.39 26.67 28.08
C ALA A 31 14.56 25.80 28.58
N MET A 32 15.13 26.12 29.74
CA MET A 32 16.15 25.29 30.37
C MET A 32 15.58 24.02 31.00
N GLN A 33 14.36 24.01 31.53
CA GLN A 33 13.68 22.78 31.96
C GLN A 33 13.29 21.88 30.77
N ASN A 34 12.92 22.45 29.61
CA ASN A 34 12.72 21.69 28.36
C ASN A 34 14.05 21.33 27.69
N GLY A 35 15.16 21.97 28.02
CA GLY A 35 16.50 21.70 27.46
C GLY A 35 17.37 20.75 28.30
N MET A 36 16.94 20.40 29.54
CA MET A 36 17.54 19.30 30.29
C MET A 36 16.91 17.94 29.91
N ASN A 37 16.79 17.65 28.64
CA ASN A 37 16.81 16.26 28.23
C ASN A 37 18.23 15.77 28.46
N THR A 38 18.40 14.93 29.46
CA THR A 38 19.62 14.19 29.73
C THR A 38 20.11 13.56 28.45
N ALA A 39 21.30 13.91 27.99
CA ALA A 39 21.96 13.28 26.89
C ALA A 39 22.00 11.77 27.18
N GLY A 40 21.10 10.98 26.56
CA GLY A 40 21.10 9.52 26.68
C GLY A 40 19.74 8.82 26.75
N GLU A 41 18.63 9.48 27.04
CA GLU A 41 17.33 8.79 27.01
C GLU A 41 16.86 8.60 25.56
N LYS A 42 16.94 7.36 25.07
CA LYS A 42 16.36 6.97 23.78
C LYS A 42 14.84 6.92 23.92
N ASN A 43 14.16 7.65 23.08
CA ASN A 43 12.71 7.73 23.05
C ASN A 43 12.12 6.95 21.87
N VAL A 44 10.93 6.42 22.05
CA VAL A 44 10.10 5.82 21.01
C VAL A 44 9.11 6.87 20.54
N SER A 45 9.11 7.13 19.24
CA SER A 45 8.08 7.94 18.59
C SER A 45 6.85 7.08 18.32
N MET A 46 5.65 7.65 18.51
CA MET A 46 4.38 6.95 18.31
C MET A 46 3.42 7.76 17.45
N TRP A 47 2.72 7.11 16.54
CA TRP A 47 1.59 7.65 15.79
C TRP A 47 0.37 6.78 16.02
N LEU A 48 -0.80 7.40 16.19
CA LEU A 48 -2.03 6.73 16.60
C LEU A 48 -3.17 7.03 15.63
N THR A 49 -3.99 6.02 15.37
CA THR A 49 -5.31 6.15 14.73
C THR A 49 -6.36 5.49 15.63
N THR A 50 -7.44 6.20 15.93
CA THR A 50 -8.56 5.74 16.76
C THR A 50 -9.88 5.73 15.99
N PRO A 51 -10.90 4.95 16.40
CA PRO A 51 -12.21 4.94 15.76
C PRO A 51 -12.88 6.32 15.72
N ASP A 52 -12.73 7.09 16.79
CA ASP A 52 -13.15 8.49 16.82
C ASP A 52 -12.20 9.38 15.99
N PRO A 53 -12.60 10.60 15.63
CA PRO A 53 -11.77 11.49 14.81
C PRO A 53 -10.61 12.17 15.58
N ALA A 54 -10.41 11.88 16.86
CA ALA A 54 -9.40 12.56 17.68
C ALA A 54 -7.96 12.26 17.21
N ASN A 55 -7.73 11.05 16.71
CA ASN A 55 -6.42 10.65 16.20
C ASN A 55 -6.59 10.05 14.78
N ARG A 56 -5.85 10.60 13.84
CA ARG A 56 -5.80 10.19 12.43
C ARG A 56 -4.35 10.17 11.97
N LEU A 57 -3.64 9.06 12.30
CA LEU A 57 -2.19 8.93 12.14
C LEU A 57 -1.45 10.08 12.85
N THR A 58 -1.93 10.42 14.03
CA THR A 58 -1.48 11.61 14.80
C THR A 58 -0.28 11.24 15.65
N GLN A 59 0.80 12.02 15.55
CA GLN A 59 1.97 11.85 16.40
C GLN A 59 1.61 12.11 17.85
N GLN A 60 2.05 11.23 18.74
CA GLN A 60 1.85 11.29 20.18
C GLN A 60 3.12 11.78 20.89
N ALA A 61 3.01 12.06 22.19
CA ALA A 61 4.19 12.34 23.01
C ALA A 61 5.16 11.15 22.96
N PRO A 62 6.49 11.41 22.88
CA PRO A 62 7.49 10.34 22.87
C PRO A 62 7.41 9.48 24.14
N ILE A 63 7.65 8.19 24.01
CA ILE A 63 7.63 7.23 25.11
C ILE A 63 9.07 6.90 25.49
N PRO A 64 9.52 7.11 26.74
CA PRO A 64 10.87 6.76 27.14
C PRO A 64 11.05 5.25 27.31
N TRP A 65 12.19 4.73 26.86
CA TRP A 65 12.65 3.40 27.23
C TRP A 65 13.03 3.35 28.71
N ARG A 66 12.74 2.23 29.37
CA ARG A 66 13.14 1.95 30.74
C ARG A 66 13.87 0.61 30.81
N ILE A 67 14.73 0.44 31.78
CA ILE A 67 15.27 -0.90 32.09
C ILE A 67 14.14 -1.72 32.71
N ASP A 68 13.98 -2.95 32.26
CA ASP A 68 12.99 -3.87 32.82
C ASP A 68 13.53 -4.43 34.15
N ASP A 69 13.18 -3.73 35.24
CA ASP A 69 13.48 -4.21 36.59
C ASP A 69 12.59 -5.41 36.89
N SER A 70 13.19 -6.60 36.87
CA SER A 70 12.50 -7.91 37.03
C SER A 70 11.64 -8.04 38.30
N ASN A 71 11.74 -7.10 39.25
CA ASN A 71 10.91 -7.02 40.47
C ASN A 71 9.48 -6.48 40.21
N GLU A 72 9.18 -5.85 39.05
CA GLU A 72 7.79 -5.54 38.65
C GLU A 72 7.03 -6.75 38.10
N ALA A 73 7.70 -7.88 37.87
CA ALA A 73 7.10 -9.09 37.31
C ALA A 73 5.98 -9.70 38.20
N ALA A 74 5.94 -9.35 39.47
CA ALA A 74 4.91 -9.84 40.39
C ALA A 74 3.61 -9.01 40.41
N ALA A 75 3.59 -7.83 39.78
CA ALA A 75 2.47 -6.88 39.93
C ALA A 75 1.42 -6.91 38.82
N SER A 76 1.64 -7.62 37.71
CA SER A 76 0.63 -7.72 36.63
C SER A 76 0.81 -8.94 35.74
N ALA A 77 0.36 -10.11 36.24
CA ALA A 77 0.31 -11.37 35.47
C ALA A 77 -0.53 -11.25 34.18
N ASP A 78 -1.36 -10.22 34.02
CA ASP A 78 -2.28 -10.00 32.90
C ASP A 78 -1.78 -9.02 31.82
N THR A 79 -0.58 -8.42 31.95
CA THR A 79 -0.10 -7.48 30.95
C THR A 79 0.61 -8.19 29.81
N LEU A 80 0.04 -8.13 28.59
CA LEU A 80 0.65 -8.69 27.37
C LEU A 80 2.03 -8.07 27.14
N THR A 81 3.01 -8.89 26.75
CA THR A 81 4.36 -8.43 26.41
C THR A 81 4.70 -8.76 24.96
N VAL A 82 4.90 -7.75 24.15
CA VAL A 82 5.36 -7.87 22.77
C VAL A 82 6.90 -7.86 22.79
N GLU A 83 7.48 -9.02 22.56
CA GLU A 83 8.94 -9.19 22.42
C GLU A 83 9.37 -8.83 21.01
N ILE A 84 10.39 -7.99 20.86
CA ILE A 84 11.02 -7.65 19.58
C ILE A 84 12.39 -8.34 19.52
N ARG A 85 12.59 -9.19 18.49
CA ARG A 85 13.82 -9.94 18.26
C ARG A 85 14.46 -9.58 16.91
N PRO A 86 15.23 -8.47 16.82
CA PRO A 86 15.74 -7.95 15.55
C PRO A 86 16.72 -8.87 14.82
N ASN A 87 17.26 -9.88 15.51
CA ASN A 87 18.18 -10.85 14.92
C ASN A 87 17.48 -11.99 14.16
N ILE A 88 16.16 -12.18 14.39
CA ILE A 88 15.33 -13.11 13.63
C ILE A 88 14.70 -12.35 12.48
N ARG A 89 15.11 -12.72 11.25
CA ARG A 89 14.75 -11.99 10.03
C ARG A 89 13.93 -12.84 9.10
N TYR A 90 13.04 -12.19 8.36
CA TYR A 90 12.17 -12.80 7.37
C TYR A 90 12.34 -12.11 6.01
N GLN A 91 11.26 -11.89 5.25
CA GLN A 91 11.31 -11.27 3.93
C GLN A 91 11.66 -9.78 3.98
N THR A 92 12.15 -9.31 2.83
CA THR A 92 12.36 -7.88 2.58
C THR A 92 11.10 -7.28 1.98
N MET A 93 10.71 -6.10 2.46
CA MET A 93 9.55 -5.37 1.94
C MET A 93 9.92 -4.58 0.68
N GLU A 94 9.07 -4.68 -0.34
CA GLU A 94 9.20 -3.90 -1.57
C GLU A 94 8.42 -2.59 -1.52
N GLY A 95 7.34 -2.53 -0.73
CA GLY A 95 6.60 -1.30 -0.54
C GLY A 95 5.13 -1.48 -0.21
N PHE A 96 4.46 -0.36 -0.06
CA PHE A 96 3.04 -0.26 0.25
C PHE A 96 2.39 0.75 -0.67
N GLY A 97 1.14 0.50 -1.09
CA GLY A 97 0.49 1.41 -2.02
C GLY A 97 -0.94 1.07 -2.40
N ALA A 98 -1.31 1.47 -3.61
CA ALA A 98 -2.64 1.24 -4.15
C ALA A 98 -2.60 1.25 -5.68
N ALA A 99 -3.74 0.95 -6.33
CA ALA A 99 -3.82 1.00 -7.77
C ALA A 99 -4.25 2.38 -8.29
N VAL A 100 -3.57 2.83 -9.34
CA VAL A 100 -4.01 3.94 -10.20
C VAL A 100 -4.80 3.33 -11.35
N SER A 101 -6.12 3.21 -11.16
CA SER A 101 -7.05 2.84 -12.23
C SER A 101 -7.35 4.02 -13.16
N GLY A 102 -7.94 3.76 -14.32
CA GLY A 102 -8.39 4.82 -15.23
C GLY A 102 -9.32 5.82 -14.56
N SER A 103 -10.24 5.35 -13.72
CA SER A 103 -11.16 6.20 -12.93
C SER A 103 -10.45 7.06 -11.90
N SER A 104 -9.48 6.50 -11.18
CA SER A 104 -8.66 7.27 -10.23
C SER A 104 -7.86 8.37 -10.94
N ALA A 105 -7.26 8.04 -12.07
CA ALA A 105 -6.49 9.00 -12.87
C ALA A 105 -7.39 10.11 -13.45
N TYR A 106 -8.57 9.74 -13.96
CA TYR A 106 -9.57 10.69 -14.44
C TYR A 106 -9.98 11.70 -13.34
N LEU A 107 -10.32 11.21 -12.15
CA LEU A 107 -10.68 12.09 -11.02
C LEU A 107 -9.54 13.04 -10.65
N MET A 108 -8.31 12.58 -10.63
CA MET A 108 -7.16 13.42 -10.33
C MET A 108 -6.91 14.47 -11.41
N ASN A 109 -7.08 14.14 -12.69
CA ASN A 109 -6.81 15.07 -13.80
C ASN A 109 -7.96 16.02 -14.10
N HIS A 110 -9.21 15.56 -13.96
CA HIS A 110 -10.40 16.30 -14.39
C HIS A 110 -11.31 16.75 -13.24
N GLY A 111 -11.28 16.05 -12.08
CA GLY A 111 -12.07 16.38 -10.90
C GLY A 111 -11.40 17.35 -9.92
N MET A 112 -10.17 17.78 -10.19
CA MET A 112 -9.37 18.62 -9.28
C MET A 112 -8.66 19.74 -10.03
N SER A 113 -8.45 20.87 -9.36
CA SER A 113 -7.49 21.87 -9.83
C SER A 113 -6.05 21.34 -9.74
N ALA A 114 -5.13 21.92 -10.52
CA ALA A 114 -3.72 21.55 -10.48
C ALA A 114 -3.11 21.62 -9.06
N ASN A 115 -3.49 22.65 -8.27
CA ASN A 115 -3.00 22.83 -6.91
C ASN A 115 -3.53 21.75 -5.95
N GLN A 116 -4.81 21.39 -6.04
CA GLN A 116 -5.41 20.33 -5.22
C GLN A 116 -4.76 18.99 -5.54
N ARG A 117 -4.57 18.69 -6.83
CA ARG A 117 -3.89 17.46 -7.27
C ARG A 117 -2.44 17.43 -6.77
N ASP A 118 -1.71 18.54 -6.87
CA ASP A 118 -0.34 18.64 -6.37
C ASP A 118 -0.26 18.36 -4.86
N GLN A 119 -1.18 18.93 -4.08
CA GLN A 119 -1.29 18.68 -2.64
C GLN A 119 -1.60 17.21 -2.35
N LEU A 120 -2.57 16.61 -3.05
CA LEU A 120 -2.93 15.20 -2.89
C LEU A 120 -1.74 14.28 -3.20
N LEU A 121 -1.06 14.50 -4.33
CA LEU A 121 0.09 13.67 -4.71
C LEU A 121 1.27 13.84 -3.75
N ASN A 122 1.49 15.04 -3.20
CA ASN A 122 2.49 15.25 -2.15
C ASN A 122 2.11 14.50 -0.87
N ASP A 123 0.85 14.52 -0.48
CA ASP A 123 0.33 13.83 0.71
C ASP A 123 0.39 12.29 0.58
N LEU A 124 0.18 11.77 -0.62
CA LEU A 124 0.26 10.33 -0.87
C LEU A 124 1.70 9.81 -1.02
N PHE A 125 2.60 10.54 -1.71
CA PHE A 125 3.85 9.99 -2.21
C PHE A 125 5.13 10.60 -1.64
N THR A 126 5.05 11.61 -0.76
CA THR A 126 6.25 12.21 -0.15
C THR A 126 6.34 11.93 1.35
N ALA A 127 7.53 12.16 1.93
CA ALA A 127 7.79 12.02 3.36
C ALA A 127 6.90 12.93 4.24
N GLY A 128 6.39 14.06 3.68
CA GLY A 128 5.44 14.93 4.36
C GLY A 128 4.06 14.27 4.57
N GLY A 129 3.70 13.32 3.74
CA GLY A 129 2.45 12.57 3.82
C GLY A 129 2.65 11.12 4.27
N ILE A 130 2.00 10.17 3.56
CA ILE A 130 2.05 8.73 3.89
C ILE A 130 3.09 7.93 3.07
N GLN A 131 3.76 8.54 2.11
CA GLN A 131 4.93 8.02 1.38
C GLN A 131 4.69 6.64 0.73
N LEU A 132 3.60 6.51 -0.04
CA LEU A 132 3.37 5.31 -0.84
C LEU A 132 4.54 5.04 -1.78
N SER A 133 4.93 3.79 -1.93
CA SER A 133 6.14 3.37 -2.65
C SER A 133 5.91 2.28 -3.69
N TYR A 134 4.69 1.78 -3.82
CA TYR A 134 4.33 0.77 -4.81
C TYR A 134 2.97 1.11 -5.44
N ILE A 135 2.89 1.05 -6.77
CA ILE A 135 1.65 1.27 -7.52
C ILE A 135 1.36 0.05 -8.41
N ARG A 136 0.10 -0.33 -8.44
CA ARG A 136 -0.47 -1.21 -9.48
C ARG A 136 -1.28 -0.35 -10.46
N HIS A 137 -1.26 -0.68 -11.73
CA HIS A 137 -2.17 -0.08 -12.71
C HIS A 137 -2.67 -1.11 -13.71
N THR A 138 -3.71 -0.77 -14.47
CA THR A 138 -4.36 -1.67 -15.41
C THR A 138 -3.67 -1.61 -16.77
N ILE A 139 -3.48 -2.76 -17.43
CA ILE A 139 -3.05 -2.83 -18.83
C ILE A 139 -4.32 -2.85 -19.69
N GLY A 140 -4.72 -1.70 -20.21
CA GLY A 140 -6.03 -1.50 -20.82
C GLY A 140 -7.13 -1.32 -19.77
N ALA A 141 -8.37 -1.54 -20.18
CA ALA A 141 -9.53 -1.30 -19.35
C ALA A 141 -9.74 -2.34 -18.25
N SER A 142 -10.30 -1.89 -17.13
CA SER A 142 -10.77 -2.68 -16.00
C SER A 142 -12.24 -2.37 -15.69
N ASP A 143 -12.71 -2.82 -14.55
CA ASP A 143 -13.99 -2.43 -13.94
C ASP A 143 -14.04 -0.95 -13.48
N TYR A 144 -12.89 -0.25 -13.48
CA TYR A 144 -12.74 1.18 -13.16
C TYR A 144 -11.99 1.92 -14.27
N SER A 145 -12.49 1.83 -15.49
CA SER A 145 -11.96 2.55 -16.63
C SER A 145 -13.00 3.44 -17.27
N VAL A 146 -12.61 4.65 -17.62
CA VAL A 146 -13.45 5.66 -18.25
C VAL A 146 -12.75 6.30 -19.43
N ASP A 147 -13.52 6.90 -20.34
CA ASP A 147 -13.03 7.73 -21.42
C ASP A 147 -12.70 9.16 -20.95
N GLU A 148 -12.26 10.00 -21.87
CA GLU A 148 -11.95 11.43 -21.64
C GLU A 148 -13.14 12.25 -21.12
N GLN A 149 -14.36 11.76 -21.25
CA GLN A 149 -15.59 12.37 -20.77
C GLN A 149 -16.07 11.78 -19.43
N GLY A 150 -15.31 10.83 -18.84
CA GLY A 150 -15.65 10.15 -17.61
C GLY A 150 -16.74 9.09 -17.77
N GLN A 151 -17.02 8.63 -19.02
CA GLN A 151 -18.00 7.58 -19.26
C GLN A 151 -17.33 6.20 -19.23
N PRO A 152 -18.03 5.15 -18.80
CA PRO A 152 -17.52 3.78 -18.80
C PRO A 152 -16.90 3.41 -20.14
N SER A 153 -15.68 2.88 -20.14
CA SER A 153 -14.92 2.56 -21.37
C SER A 153 -14.20 1.23 -21.22
N SER A 154 -14.49 0.32 -22.17
CA SER A 154 -13.82 -0.98 -22.26
C SER A 154 -12.96 -1.02 -23.52
N TYR A 155 -11.68 -1.27 -23.34
CA TYR A 155 -10.69 -1.28 -24.43
C TYR A 155 -9.49 -2.14 -24.05
N THR A 156 -8.72 -2.51 -25.05
CA THR A 156 -7.34 -3.00 -24.92
C THR A 156 -6.40 -2.09 -25.69
N TYR A 157 -5.11 -2.37 -25.68
CA TYR A 157 -4.16 -1.58 -26.46
C TYR A 157 -4.06 -2.01 -27.92
N ASP A 158 -4.76 -3.10 -28.32
CA ASP A 158 -4.73 -3.59 -29.68
C ASP A 158 -6.13 -4.04 -30.13
N ASP A 159 -7.07 -3.10 -30.15
CA ASP A 159 -8.44 -3.32 -30.60
C ASP A 159 -8.52 -3.20 -32.12
N VAL A 160 -8.95 -4.26 -32.81
CA VAL A 160 -9.20 -4.27 -34.24
C VAL A 160 -10.69 -4.44 -34.55
N ALA A 161 -11.17 -3.75 -35.58
CA ALA A 161 -12.58 -3.82 -35.95
C ALA A 161 -12.96 -5.19 -36.56
N THR A 162 -12.04 -5.82 -37.30
CA THR A 162 -12.23 -7.13 -37.93
C THR A 162 -10.89 -7.80 -38.17
N GLY A 163 -10.87 -9.12 -38.15
CA GLY A 163 -9.66 -9.90 -38.39
C GLY A 163 -8.74 -10.02 -37.18
N LYS A 164 -7.50 -10.38 -37.42
CA LYS A 164 -6.49 -10.60 -36.37
C LYS A 164 -5.22 -9.81 -36.69
N ASP A 165 -4.60 -9.23 -35.70
CA ASP A 165 -3.39 -8.38 -35.81
C ASP A 165 -2.19 -9.02 -35.08
N TYR A 166 -1.68 -10.12 -35.63
CA TYR A 166 -0.56 -10.83 -34.99
C TYR A 166 0.72 -9.99 -34.85
N GLU A 167 0.88 -8.96 -35.71
CA GLU A 167 2.04 -8.05 -35.68
C GLU A 167 1.79 -6.82 -34.79
N LEU A 168 0.61 -6.72 -34.14
CA LEU A 168 0.21 -5.63 -33.25
C LEU A 168 0.37 -4.23 -33.90
N ASN A 169 -0.01 -4.10 -35.20
CA ASN A 169 0.11 -2.83 -35.93
C ASN A 169 -0.84 -1.75 -35.39
N HIS A 170 -1.92 -2.14 -34.70
CA HIS A 170 -2.90 -1.24 -34.09
C HIS A 170 -2.60 -0.94 -32.61
N PHE A 171 -1.49 -1.47 -32.08
CA PHE A 171 -1.14 -1.27 -30.67
C PHE A 171 -0.97 0.20 -30.32
N SER A 172 -1.70 0.67 -29.30
CA SER A 172 -1.65 2.03 -28.83
C SER A 172 -2.02 2.15 -27.35
N ILE A 173 -1.19 2.83 -26.57
CA ILE A 173 -1.46 3.18 -25.17
C ILE A 173 -2.17 4.52 -24.98
N ALA A 174 -2.63 5.14 -26.09
CA ALA A 174 -3.18 6.51 -26.09
C ALA A 174 -4.43 6.67 -25.20
N LYS A 175 -5.20 5.58 -25.00
CA LYS A 175 -6.38 5.60 -24.12
C LYS A 175 -6.02 5.70 -22.64
N ASP A 176 -4.79 5.39 -22.25
CA ASP A 176 -4.29 5.49 -20.86
C ASP A 176 -3.55 6.81 -20.57
N ARG A 177 -3.79 7.85 -21.37
CA ARG A 177 -3.12 9.15 -21.20
C ARG A 177 -3.23 9.67 -19.77
N ASP A 178 -4.41 9.64 -19.17
CA ASP A 178 -4.60 10.13 -17.79
C ASP A 178 -3.79 9.30 -16.79
N VAL A 179 -3.76 7.97 -16.93
CA VAL A 179 -2.96 7.08 -16.09
C VAL A 179 -1.47 7.41 -16.23
N ILE A 180 -0.99 7.54 -17.48
CA ILE A 180 0.42 7.87 -17.77
C ILE A 180 0.79 9.23 -17.17
N ASP A 181 -0.05 10.24 -17.34
CA ASP A 181 0.18 11.58 -16.80
C ASP A 181 0.25 11.59 -15.26
N VAL A 182 -0.64 10.87 -14.59
CA VAL A 182 -0.63 10.73 -13.13
C VAL A 182 0.62 9.97 -12.67
N LEU A 183 0.98 8.86 -13.30
CA LEU A 183 2.20 8.09 -12.96
C LEU A 183 3.47 8.94 -13.15
N LYS A 184 3.56 9.73 -14.21
CA LYS A 184 4.68 10.69 -14.42
C LYS A 184 4.73 11.74 -13.31
N GLN A 185 3.57 12.24 -12.84
CA GLN A 185 3.51 13.18 -11.73
C GLN A 185 3.94 12.53 -10.41
N ILE A 186 3.58 11.27 -10.17
CA ILE A 186 4.00 10.51 -8.99
C ILE A 186 5.52 10.26 -9.02
N LEU A 187 6.07 9.81 -10.15
CA LEU A 187 7.50 9.54 -10.32
C LEU A 187 8.38 10.78 -10.10
N ARG A 188 7.88 11.99 -10.41
CA ARG A 188 8.60 13.23 -10.06
C ARG A 188 8.73 13.47 -8.55
N ARG A 189 7.89 12.84 -7.72
CA ARG A 189 7.87 12.97 -6.24
C ARG A 189 8.58 11.81 -5.55
N ASN A 190 8.47 10.63 -6.16
CA ASN A 190 9.10 9.42 -5.66
C ASN A 190 9.72 8.66 -6.85
N GLN A 191 11.03 8.85 -7.06
CA GLN A 191 11.76 8.21 -8.16
C GLN A 191 12.01 6.72 -7.94
N ASP A 192 11.92 6.26 -6.69
CA ASP A 192 12.10 4.85 -6.31
C ASP A 192 10.77 4.08 -6.30
N LEU A 193 9.70 4.69 -6.82
CA LEU A 193 8.38 4.08 -6.93
C LEU A 193 8.45 2.80 -7.77
N ARG A 194 7.91 1.70 -7.23
CA ARG A 194 7.69 0.48 -8.00
C ARG A 194 6.34 0.51 -8.69
N ILE A 195 6.30 0.05 -9.93
CA ILE A 195 5.07 0.02 -10.75
C ILE A 195 4.87 -1.39 -11.29
N MET A 196 3.67 -1.93 -11.07
CA MET A 196 3.19 -3.21 -11.58
C MET A 196 2.00 -2.99 -12.52
N GLY A 197 2.02 -3.63 -13.66
CA GLY A 197 0.90 -3.63 -14.61
C GLY A 197 0.15 -4.96 -14.62
N THR A 198 -1.18 -4.91 -14.78
CA THR A 198 -2.05 -6.10 -14.78
C THR A 198 -3.19 -5.94 -15.80
N PRO A 199 -3.37 -6.87 -16.76
CA PRO A 199 -4.51 -6.85 -17.68
C PRO A 199 -5.74 -7.54 -17.08
N TRP A 200 -6.94 -7.03 -17.37
CA TRP A 200 -8.22 -7.70 -17.12
C TRP A 200 -8.59 -8.67 -18.22
N THR A 201 -8.06 -8.45 -19.42
CA THR A 201 -8.28 -9.31 -20.60
C THR A 201 -7.21 -9.06 -21.65
N ALA A 202 -6.98 -10.06 -22.51
CA ALA A 202 -6.31 -9.88 -23.78
C ALA A 202 -7.23 -9.15 -24.80
N PRO A 203 -6.69 -8.59 -25.90
CA PRO A 203 -7.48 -8.11 -27.02
C PRO A 203 -8.54 -9.13 -27.49
N PRO A 204 -9.77 -8.69 -27.81
CA PRO A 204 -10.87 -9.59 -28.19
C PRO A 204 -10.50 -10.57 -29.31
N TRP A 205 -9.77 -10.14 -30.32
CA TRP A 205 -9.35 -10.95 -31.43
C TRP A 205 -8.38 -12.10 -31.06
N MET A 206 -7.73 -12.00 -29.90
CA MET A 206 -6.88 -13.07 -29.35
C MET A 206 -7.67 -14.10 -28.56
N LYS A 207 -8.95 -13.88 -28.31
CA LYS A 207 -9.80 -14.75 -27.49
C LYS A 207 -10.69 -15.63 -28.37
N TYR A 208 -10.96 -16.83 -27.88
CA TYR A 208 -11.81 -17.79 -28.60
C TYR A 208 -13.20 -17.23 -28.94
N GLY A 209 -13.80 -16.48 -28.04
CA GLY A 209 -15.12 -15.86 -28.21
C GLY A 209 -15.10 -14.49 -28.88
N GLU A 210 -13.93 -13.94 -29.19
CA GLU A 210 -13.73 -12.58 -29.76
C GLU A 210 -14.48 -11.49 -29.04
N GLN A 211 -14.60 -11.61 -27.69
CA GLN A 211 -15.32 -10.68 -26.83
C GLN A 211 -14.43 -10.22 -25.69
N ILE A 212 -14.56 -8.93 -25.31
CA ILE A 212 -13.81 -8.34 -24.22
C ILE A 212 -14.32 -8.83 -22.83
N TYR A 213 -15.59 -9.25 -22.77
CA TYR A 213 -16.29 -9.71 -21.57
C TYR A 213 -16.37 -11.24 -21.49
N ASN A 214 -17.11 -11.74 -20.48
CA ASN A 214 -17.54 -13.12 -20.28
C ASN A 214 -16.40 -14.13 -20.07
N GLY A 215 -15.21 -13.69 -19.74
CA GLY A 215 -14.10 -14.57 -19.37
C GLY A 215 -13.61 -15.50 -20.46
N TRP A 216 -13.89 -15.21 -21.72
CA TRP A 216 -13.36 -16.01 -22.81
C TRP A 216 -11.83 -16.09 -22.75
N TYR A 217 -11.28 -17.31 -22.89
CA TYR A 217 -9.85 -17.62 -22.81
C TYR A 217 -9.15 -17.33 -24.16
N LEU A 218 -7.81 -17.33 -24.15
CA LEU A 218 -7.01 -17.19 -25.36
C LEU A 218 -7.36 -18.31 -26.38
N ASP A 219 -7.37 -17.97 -27.65
CA ASP A 219 -7.66 -18.94 -28.73
C ASP A 219 -6.55 -20.00 -28.83
N TYR A 220 -6.71 -21.08 -28.06
CA TYR A 220 -5.75 -22.19 -28.01
C TYR A 220 -5.65 -22.97 -29.34
N THR A 221 -6.54 -22.72 -30.26
CA THR A 221 -6.52 -23.37 -31.59
C THR A 221 -5.54 -22.69 -32.54
N ASP A 222 -5.11 -21.48 -32.24
CA ASP A 222 -4.12 -20.71 -33.00
C ASP A 222 -2.90 -20.34 -32.14
N PRO A 223 -1.78 -21.06 -32.23
CA PRO A 223 -0.59 -20.78 -31.42
C PRO A 223 0.04 -19.40 -31.67
N ARG A 224 -0.27 -18.72 -32.79
CA ARG A 224 0.20 -17.36 -33.06
C ARG A 224 -0.39 -16.35 -32.08
N VAL A 225 -1.60 -16.61 -31.55
CA VAL A 225 -2.25 -15.79 -30.54
C VAL A 225 -1.40 -15.70 -29.26
N TYR A 226 -0.86 -16.83 -28.81
CA TYR A 226 -0.02 -16.85 -27.62
C TYR A 226 1.27 -16.05 -27.82
N GLN A 227 1.89 -16.15 -29.02
CA GLN A 227 3.05 -15.33 -29.30
C GLN A 227 2.69 -13.84 -29.37
N ALA A 228 1.60 -13.49 -30.08
CA ALA A 228 1.13 -12.10 -30.15
C ALA A 228 0.79 -11.52 -28.75
N TYR A 229 0.22 -12.34 -27.86
CA TYR A 229 -0.05 -11.89 -26.48
C TYR A 229 1.22 -11.68 -25.68
N ALA A 230 2.26 -12.50 -25.86
CA ALA A 230 3.56 -12.25 -25.25
C ALA A 230 4.21 -10.97 -25.79
N ASP A 231 4.14 -10.73 -27.10
CA ASP A 231 4.65 -9.53 -27.75
C ASP A 231 3.84 -8.27 -27.35
N TYR A 232 2.55 -8.41 -27.03
CA TYR A 232 1.71 -7.35 -26.45
C TYR A 232 2.27 -6.86 -25.11
N PHE A 233 2.69 -7.75 -24.22
CA PHE A 233 3.36 -7.36 -22.98
C PHE A 233 4.71 -6.67 -23.23
N VAL A 234 5.50 -7.16 -24.17
CA VAL A 234 6.76 -6.53 -24.58
C VAL A 234 6.50 -5.10 -25.05
N ARG A 235 5.55 -4.89 -25.96
CA ARG A 235 5.18 -3.55 -26.47
C ARG A 235 4.66 -2.64 -25.37
N TYR A 236 3.83 -3.16 -24.47
CA TYR A 236 3.34 -2.41 -23.31
C TYR A 236 4.50 -1.88 -22.46
N ILE A 237 5.42 -2.75 -22.05
CA ILE A 237 6.57 -2.38 -21.21
C ILE A 237 7.43 -1.32 -21.91
N GLN A 238 7.72 -1.51 -23.20
CA GLN A 238 8.51 -0.58 -23.99
C GLN A 238 7.79 0.77 -24.20
N ALA A 239 6.48 0.75 -24.48
CA ALA A 239 5.71 1.97 -24.69
C ALA A 239 5.62 2.83 -23.41
N PHE A 240 5.37 2.20 -22.25
CA PHE A 240 5.37 2.92 -20.99
C PHE A 240 6.76 3.44 -20.61
N ALA A 241 7.81 2.66 -20.83
CA ALA A 241 9.19 3.11 -20.63
C ALA A 241 9.53 4.32 -21.51
N ASN A 242 9.10 4.36 -22.77
CA ASN A 242 9.27 5.48 -23.69
C ASN A 242 8.54 6.75 -23.20
N GLU A 243 7.43 6.59 -22.46
CA GLU A 243 6.73 7.67 -21.78
C GLU A 243 7.43 8.10 -20.47
N GLY A 244 8.51 7.45 -20.08
CA GLY A 244 9.21 7.70 -18.81
C GLY A 244 8.55 7.04 -17.59
N VAL A 245 7.76 5.98 -17.81
CA VAL A 245 7.09 5.18 -16.78
C VAL A 245 7.66 3.75 -16.83
N PRO A 246 8.72 3.46 -16.08
CA PRO A 246 9.31 2.11 -16.07
C PRO A 246 8.38 1.12 -15.37
N ILE A 247 8.24 -0.08 -15.92
CA ILE A 247 7.42 -1.17 -15.38
C ILE A 247 8.32 -2.23 -14.76
N GLN A 248 8.30 -2.37 -13.44
CA GLN A 248 9.15 -3.33 -12.73
C GLN A 248 8.54 -4.73 -12.65
N ALA A 249 7.21 -4.84 -12.68
CA ALA A 249 6.52 -6.13 -12.62
C ALA A 249 5.25 -6.13 -13.47
N ILE A 250 4.86 -7.31 -13.92
CA ILE A 250 3.55 -7.57 -14.55
C ILE A 250 2.94 -8.82 -13.92
N SER A 251 1.61 -8.83 -13.70
CA SER A 251 0.87 -10.07 -13.65
C SER A 251 0.30 -10.40 -15.04
N ILE A 252 0.01 -11.67 -15.28
CA ILE A 252 -0.42 -12.13 -16.60
C ILE A 252 -1.90 -11.88 -16.83
N GLN A 253 -2.68 -11.99 -15.75
CA GLN A 253 -4.14 -11.85 -15.78
C GLN A 253 -4.64 -11.46 -14.39
N ASN A 254 -5.45 -10.41 -14.31
CA ASN A 254 -6.24 -10.12 -13.12
C ASN A 254 -7.30 -11.20 -12.93
N GLU A 255 -7.34 -11.78 -11.73
CA GLU A 255 -8.37 -12.76 -11.33
C GLU A 255 -8.64 -13.83 -12.38
N PRO A 256 -7.64 -14.68 -12.73
CA PRO A 256 -7.68 -15.54 -13.91
C PRO A 256 -8.81 -16.59 -13.90
N GLU A 257 -9.45 -16.83 -12.77
CA GLU A 257 -10.59 -17.75 -12.64
C GLU A 257 -11.93 -17.03 -12.49
N PHE A 258 -11.92 -15.69 -12.43
CA PHE A 258 -13.14 -14.91 -12.34
C PHE A 258 -13.63 -14.45 -13.71
N THR A 259 -14.93 -14.65 -13.99
CA THR A 259 -15.56 -14.27 -15.27
C THR A 259 -16.80 -13.44 -15.03
N THR A 260 -16.99 -12.40 -15.84
CA THR A 260 -18.17 -11.53 -15.75
C THR A 260 -18.56 -10.96 -17.12
N SER A 261 -19.85 -10.65 -17.27
CA SER A 261 -20.38 -9.91 -18.43
C SER A 261 -20.39 -8.39 -18.20
N LYS A 262 -19.99 -7.92 -17.01
CA LYS A 262 -20.15 -6.50 -16.62
C LYS A 262 -18.96 -5.64 -17.03
N TYR A 263 -17.74 -6.20 -17.03
CA TYR A 263 -16.49 -5.52 -17.37
C TYR A 263 -15.51 -6.49 -18.03
N PRO A 264 -14.39 -6.01 -18.57
CA PRO A 264 -13.39 -6.86 -19.20
C PRO A 264 -12.96 -8.00 -18.29
N SER A 265 -12.94 -9.23 -18.79
CA SER A 265 -12.48 -10.40 -18.05
C SER A 265 -11.99 -11.50 -18.98
N MET A 266 -11.04 -12.31 -18.53
CA MET A 266 -10.50 -13.45 -19.29
C MET A 266 -10.17 -14.60 -18.33
N SER A 267 -10.62 -15.79 -18.66
CA SER A 267 -10.22 -17.01 -17.94
C SER A 267 -8.84 -17.47 -18.39
N MET A 268 -8.01 -17.88 -17.43
CA MET A 268 -6.73 -18.52 -17.69
C MET A 268 -6.44 -19.51 -16.54
N GLY A 269 -6.51 -20.81 -16.82
CA GLY A 269 -6.20 -21.84 -15.81
C GLY A 269 -4.70 -21.90 -15.49
N ALA A 270 -4.35 -22.47 -14.33
CA ALA A 270 -2.95 -22.53 -13.86
C ALA A 270 -2.00 -23.24 -14.84
N VAL A 271 -2.44 -24.36 -15.44
CA VAL A 271 -1.64 -25.11 -16.44
C VAL A 271 -1.42 -24.27 -17.71
N GLU A 272 -2.43 -23.52 -18.14
CA GLU A 272 -2.32 -22.62 -19.28
C GLU A 272 -1.39 -21.46 -18.98
N GLN A 273 -1.49 -20.86 -17.80
CA GLN A 273 -0.59 -19.79 -17.37
C GLN A 273 0.87 -20.26 -17.32
N ALA A 274 1.12 -21.45 -16.76
CA ALA A 274 2.47 -22.05 -16.76
C ALA A 274 2.99 -22.27 -18.19
N LYS A 275 2.13 -22.79 -19.12
CA LYS A 275 2.48 -22.94 -20.52
C LYS A 275 2.80 -21.59 -21.19
N PHE A 276 1.99 -20.57 -20.95
CA PHE A 276 2.20 -19.22 -21.49
C PHE A 276 3.51 -18.61 -21.01
N ILE A 277 3.80 -18.72 -19.70
CA ILE A 277 5.06 -18.23 -19.12
C ILE A 277 6.26 -18.90 -19.80
N LYS A 278 6.32 -20.23 -19.79
CA LYS A 278 7.53 -20.96 -20.20
C LYS A 278 7.77 -20.94 -21.71
N GLN A 279 6.73 -20.95 -22.53
CA GLN A 279 6.87 -21.09 -23.98
C GLN A 279 6.85 -19.75 -24.73
N TYR A 280 6.22 -18.72 -24.17
CA TYR A 280 5.98 -17.46 -24.87
C TYR A 280 6.50 -16.24 -24.11
N LEU A 281 5.93 -15.90 -22.94
CA LEU A 281 6.20 -14.64 -22.26
C LEU A 281 7.64 -14.54 -21.72
N GLY A 282 8.10 -15.56 -20.98
CA GLY A 282 9.47 -15.57 -20.44
C GLY A 282 10.53 -15.45 -21.54
N PRO A 283 10.47 -16.31 -22.61
CA PRO A 283 11.35 -16.15 -23.75
C PRO A 283 11.22 -14.80 -24.48
N ALA A 284 9.99 -14.21 -24.56
CA ALA A 284 9.79 -12.91 -25.22
C ALA A 284 10.47 -11.78 -24.43
N LEU A 285 10.30 -11.72 -23.11
CA LEU A 285 10.99 -10.74 -22.26
C LEU A 285 12.51 -10.89 -22.38
N SER A 286 13.03 -12.12 -22.32
CA SER A 286 14.46 -12.40 -22.43
C SER A 286 15.04 -11.96 -23.78
N ARG A 287 14.36 -12.23 -24.90
CA ARG A 287 14.81 -11.81 -26.25
C ARG A 287 14.85 -10.30 -26.44
N ASN A 288 14.07 -9.56 -25.66
CA ASN A 288 14.00 -8.10 -25.71
C ASN A 288 14.79 -7.42 -24.59
N ASP A 289 15.64 -8.15 -23.85
CA ASP A 289 16.45 -7.66 -22.75
C ASP A 289 15.64 -6.92 -21.67
N LEU A 290 14.40 -7.38 -21.41
CA LEU A 290 13.50 -6.81 -20.42
C LEU A 290 13.65 -7.54 -19.08
N SER A 291 13.97 -6.79 -18.03
CA SER A 291 14.13 -7.29 -16.66
C SER A 291 12.83 -7.23 -15.83
N THR A 292 11.69 -6.94 -16.45
CA THR A 292 10.39 -6.88 -15.81
C THR A 292 10.02 -8.24 -15.21
N HIS A 293 9.66 -8.24 -13.93
CA HIS A 293 9.29 -9.44 -13.18
C HIS A 293 7.93 -9.99 -13.63
N ILE A 294 7.85 -11.28 -13.89
CA ILE A 294 6.59 -11.98 -14.13
C ILE A 294 6.04 -12.47 -12.79
N ILE A 295 4.84 -12.02 -12.44
CA ILE A 295 4.10 -12.44 -11.25
C ILE A 295 2.95 -13.33 -11.68
N ALA A 296 2.87 -14.53 -11.14
CA ALA A 296 1.82 -15.48 -11.46
C ALA A 296 0.61 -15.32 -10.54
N PHE A 297 -0.51 -15.89 -10.92
CA PHE A 297 -1.80 -15.91 -10.23
C PHE A 297 -2.46 -14.52 -10.25
N ASP A 298 -2.50 -13.76 -9.14
CA ASP A 298 -3.14 -12.43 -8.98
C ASP A 298 -4.65 -12.52 -8.74
N HIS A 299 -5.04 -13.35 -7.72
CA HIS A 299 -6.43 -13.58 -7.33
C HIS A 299 -6.54 -13.96 -5.83
N ASN A 300 -7.73 -14.30 -5.38
CA ASN A 300 -8.09 -14.54 -3.97
C ASN A 300 -7.26 -15.62 -3.26
N TRP A 301 -7.14 -15.47 -1.96
CA TRP A 301 -6.40 -16.40 -1.11
C TRP A 301 -6.95 -17.84 -1.15
N ASP A 302 -8.28 -18.03 -1.27
CA ASP A 302 -8.93 -19.35 -1.17
C ASP A 302 -8.51 -20.34 -2.26
N THR A 303 -8.28 -19.85 -3.50
CA THR A 303 -7.80 -20.69 -4.62
C THR A 303 -6.29 -20.55 -4.87
N GLY A 304 -5.65 -19.58 -4.22
CA GLY A 304 -4.30 -19.15 -4.52
C GLY A 304 -3.24 -20.22 -4.29
N SER A 305 -3.35 -21.00 -3.23
CA SER A 305 -2.35 -22.01 -2.90
C SER A 305 -2.25 -23.10 -3.97
N GLU A 306 -3.37 -23.61 -4.49
CA GLU A 306 -3.39 -24.64 -5.50
C GLU A 306 -2.92 -24.10 -6.86
N TYR A 307 -3.47 -22.96 -7.30
CA TYR A 307 -3.10 -22.34 -8.55
C TYR A 307 -1.61 -21.98 -8.61
N ALA A 308 -1.13 -21.25 -7.62
CA ALA A 308 0.27 -20.82 -7.54
C ALA A 308 1.23 -22.02 -7.51
N LYS A 309 0.92 -23.06 -6.73
CA LYS A 309 1.73 -24.28 -6.68
C LYS A 309 1.73 -25.06 -8.01
N THR A 310 0.64 -25.03 -8.77
CA THR A 310 0.59 -25.62 -10.10
C THR A 310 1.53 -24.89 -11.06
N VAL A 311 1.51 -23.55 -11.09
CA VAL A 311 2.41 -22.75 -11.95
C VAL A 311 3.87 -22.93 -11.53
N LEU A 312 4.17 -22.78 -10.24
CA LEU A 312 5.54 -22.91 -9.71
C LEU A 312 6.06 -24.35 -9.71
N GLY A 313 5.17 -25.35 -9.75
CA GLY A 313 5.51 -26.77 -9.89
C GLY A 313 6.12 -27.11 -11.23
N ASP A 314 5.78 -26.38 -12.29
CA ASP A 314 6.46 -26.49 -13.59
C ASP A 314 7.81 -25.78 -13.51
N GLU A 315 8.90 -26.56 -13.55
CA GLU A 315 10.27 -26.05 -13.34
C GLU A 315 10.66 -24.97 -14.35
N GLN A 316 10.26 -25.13 -15.61
CA GLN A 316 10.56 -24.16 -16.66
C GLN A 316 9.73 -22.87 -16.50
N ALA A 317 8.45 -22.97 -16.16
CA ALA A 317 7.63 -21.80 -15.83
C ALA A 317 8.19 -21.08 -14.59
N ARG A 318 8.52 -21.84 -13.53
CA ARG A 318 9.13 -21.32 -12.30
C ARG A 318 10.42 -20.54 -12.57
N SER A 319 11.25 -20.96 -13.54
CA SER A 319 12.50 -20.25 -13.84
C SER A 319 12.29 -18.84 -14.37
N TYR A 320 11.16 -18.56 -15.02
CA TYR A 320 10.77 -17.23 -15.49
C TYR A 320 9.88 -16.48 -14.51
N THR A 321 9.21 -17.17 -13.59
CA THR A 321 8.30 -16.57 -12.62
C THR A 321 9.10 -16.00 -11.46
N HIS A 322 8.92 -14.69 -11.19
CA HIS A 322 9.55 -14.05 -10.04
C HIS A 322 8.81 -14.42 -8.74
N GLY A 323 7.49 -14.33 -8.70
CA GLY A 323 6.67 -14.61 -7.54
C GLY A 323 5.19 -14.79 -7.88
N THR A 324 4.33 -14.79 -6.85
CA THR A 324 2.88 -14.96 -6.97
C THR A 324 2.13 -13.85 -6.24
N ALA A 325 0.98 -13.44 -6.75
CA ALA A 325 0.18 -12.34 -6.22
C ALA A 325 -1.19 -12.80 -5.74
N PHE A 326 -1.71 -12.11 -4.71
CA PHE A 326 -2.94 -12.48 -4.01
C PHE A 326 -3.87 -11.29 -3.81
N HIS A 327 -5.19 -11.58 -3.77
CA HIS A 327 -6.27 -10.67 -3.42
C HIS A 327 -6.98 -11.12 -2.13
N CYS A 328 -7.73 -10.23 -1.49
CA CYS A 328 -8.27 -10.44 -0.14
C CYS A 328 -9.75 -10.84 -0.08
N TYR A 329 -10.44 -10.94 -1.21
CA TYR A 329 -11.90 -11.01 -1.22
C TYR A 329 -12.47 -12.35 -0.74
N GLN A 330 -11.67 -13.42 -0.79
CA GLN A 330 -12.02 -14.74 -0.27
C GLN A 330 -10.82 -15.45 0.31
N GLY A 331 -11.04 -16.26 1.37
CA GLY A 331 -9.97 -17.03 2.03
C GLY A 331 -9.27 -16.25 3.14
N GLU A 332 -8.05 -16.68 3.47
CA GLU A 332 -7.24 -16.15 4.57
C GLU A 332 -5.79 -15.93 4.12
N PRO A 333 -5.08 -14.94 4.68
CA PRO A 333 -3.69 -14.64 4.29
C PRO A 333 -2.71 -15.81 4.48
N THR A 334 -3.06 -16.83 5.27
CA THR A 334 -2.25 -18.04 5.47
C THR A 334 -1.98 -18.80 4.18
N ALA A 335 -2.83 -18.66 3.14
CA ALA A 335 -2.58 -19.24 1.82
C ALA A 335 -1.24 -18.78 1.21
N MET A 336 -0.79 -17.57 1.51
CA MET A 336 0.51 -17.06 1.09
C MET A 336 1.66 -17.82 1.77
N THR A 337 1.52 -18.18 3.04
CA THR A 337 2.48 -19.02 3.76
C THR A 337 2.56 -20.41 3.14
N ASP A 338 1.42 -21.01 2.74
CA ASP A 338 1.41 -22.31 2.10
C ASP A 338 2.20 -22.35 0.76
N VAL A 339 2.17 -21.25 0.03
CA VAL A 339 2.96 -21.11 -1.21
C VAL A 339 4.43 -20.86 -0.90
N HIS A 340 4.72 -19.97 0.05
CA HIS A 340 6.09 -19.69 0.48
C HIS A 340 6.79 -20.94 1.01
N ASP A 341 6.12 -21.76 1.83
CA ASP A 341 6.71 -22.98 2.42
C ASP A 341 7.02 -24.03 1.33
N ALA A 342 6.22 -24.05 0.24
CA ALA A 342 6.48 -24.91 -0.90
C ALA A 342 7.59 -24.39 -1.83
N PHE A 343 7.74 -23.06 -1.94
CA PHE A 343 8.70 -22.38 -2.82
C PHE A 343 9.33 -21.16 -2.11
N PRO A 344 10.22 -21.37 -1.13
CA PRO A 344 10.72 -20.32 -0.25
C PRO A 344 11.61 -19.28 -0.95
N ASP A 345 12.09 -19.59 -2.15
CA ASP A 345 12.83 -18.67 -3.02
C ASP A 345 11.94 -17.76 -3.87
N LYS A 346 10.61 -17.97 -3.85
CA LYS A 346 9.64 -17.21 -4.63
C LYS A 346 8.87 -16.21 -3.74
N PRO A 347 9.01 -14.90 -3.99
CA PRO A 347 8.23 -13.89 -3.30
C PRO A 347 6.72 -14.08 -3.44
N VAL A 348 5.99 -13.66 -2.44
CA VAL A 348 4.53 -13.54 -2.49
C VAL A 348 4.14 -12.07 -2.29
N TYR A 349 3.04 -11.66 -2.91
CA TYR A 349 2.60 -10.28 -2.98
C TYR A 349 1.12 -10.18 -2.64
N MET A 350 0.73 -9.13 -1.95
CA MET A 350 -0.67 -8.74 -1.72
C MET A 350 -0.99 -7.56 -2.63
N THR A 351 -1.65 -7.83 -3.77
CA THR A 351 -1.73 -6.90 -4.90
C THR A 351 -3.06 -6.20 -5.05
N GLU A 352 -4.11 -6.67 -4.35
CA GLU A 352 -5.40 -6.00 -4.38
C GLU A 352 -6.24 -6.31 -3.15
N CYS A 353 -6.85 -5.26 -2.58
CA CYS A 353 -7.94 -5.32 -1.62
C CYS A 353 -8.70 -4.01 -1.62
N SER A 354 -10.02 -4.04 -1.61
CA SER A 354 -10.85 -2.83 -1.58
C SER A 354 -11.57 -2.70 -0.23
N GLY A 355 -11.58 -1.50 0.32
CA GLY A 355 -12.56 -1.13 1.33
C GLY A 355 -13.89 -0.76 0.70
N GLY A 356 -14.94 -0.57 1.52
CA GLY A 356 -16.25 -0.19 1.01
C GLY A 356 -17.29 0.04 2.09
N ALA A 357 -18.51 0.38 1.64
CA ALA A 357 -19.64 0.72 2.51
C ALA A 357 -20.40 -0.51 3.07
N TRP A 358 -19.78 -1.69 3.06
CA TRP A 358 -20.34 -2.93 3.63
C TRP A 358 -19.98 -3.16 5.09
N SER A 359 -19.12 -2.33 5.66
CA SER A 359 -18.70 -2.42 7.05
C SER A 359 -19.48 -1.44 7.93
N PRO A 360 -19.69 -1.77 9.21
CA PRO A 360 -20.48 -0.94 10.13
C PRO A 360 -19.79 0.36 10.55
N GLY A 361 -18.47 0.55 10.31
CA GLY A 361 -17.83 1.81 10.64
C GLY A 361 -16.30 1.79 10.62
N PHE A 362 -15.72 3.00 10.79
CA PHE A 362 -14.29 3.26 10.70
C PHE A 362 -13.43 2.32 11.56
N GLY A 363 -13.83 2.03 12.79
CA GLY A 363 -13.05 1.18 13.69
C GLY A 363 -13.03 -0.29 13.26
N ASP A 364 -14.13 -0.79 12.70
CA ASP A 364 -14.22 -2.17 12.20
C ASP A 364 -13.40 -2.35 10.93
N ASP A 365 -13.51 -1.39 9.99
CA ASP A 365 -12.67 -1.35 8.80
C ASP A 365 -11.19 -1.28 9.18
N LEU A 366 -10.82 -0.35 10.08
CA LEU A 366 -9.43 -0.22 10.53
C LEU A 366 -8.91 -1.52 11.14
N SER A 367 -9.71 -2.16 12.01
CA SER A 367 -9.33 -3.45 12.63
C SER A 367 -9.10 -4.53 11.58
N TRP A 368 -9.98 -4.62 10.58
CA TRP A 368 -9.88 -5.61 9.52
C TRP A 368 -8.66 -5.35 8.63
N ASP A 369 -8.49 -4.11 8.15
CA ASP A 369 -7.36 -3.70 7.32
C ASP A 369 -6.02 -3.96 8.03
N MET A 370 -5.94 -3.59 9.31
CA MET A 370 -4.73 -3.83 10.09
C MET A 370 -4.48 -5.32 10.29
N SER A 371 -5.50 -6.09 10.67
CA SER A 371 -5.35 -7.52 10.99
C SER A 371 -5.03 -8.37 9.75
N LYS A 372 -5.75 -8.15 8.64
CA LYS A 372 -5.62 -8.99 7.44
C LYS A 372 -4.54 -8.51 6.48
N LEU A 373 -4.43 -7.19 6.29
CA LEU A 373 -3.57 -6.60 5.28
C LEU A 373 -2.26 -6.09 5.86
N ILE A 374 -2.30 -5.05 6.71
CA ILE A 374 -1.09 -4.34 7.13
C ILE A 374 -0.18 -5.19 8.03
N ILE A 375 -0.77 -6.04 8.86
CA ILE A 375 -0.07 -6.97 9.76
C ILE A 375 -0.11 -8.38 9.18
N GLY A 376 -1.30 -8.86 8.79
CA GLY A 376 -1.53 -10.24 8.39
C GLY A 376 -0.77 -10.64 7.13
N ALA A 377 -0.87 -9.87 6.06
CA ALA A 377 -0.21 -10.20 4.81
C ALA A 377 1.33 -10.27 4.95
N PRO A 378 2.02 -9.26 5.55
CA PRO A 378 3.47 -9.39 5.78
C PRO A 378 3.84 -10.53 6.73
N ARG A 379 3.03 -10.85 7.75
CA ARG A 379 3.29 -12.00 8.60
C ARG A 379 3.17 -13.33 7.85
N ASN A 380 2.44 -13.34 6.75
CA ASN A 380 2.32 -14.43 5.80
C ASN A 380 3.18 -14.22 4.54
N TRP A 381 4.35 -13.63 4.71
CA TRP A 381 5.43 -13.50 3.72
C TRP A 381 5.21 -12.49 2.60
N SER A 382 4.09 -11.77 2.55
CA SER A 382 3.92 -10.74 1.54
C SER A 382 5.02 -9.70 1.59
N GLN A 383 5.59 -9.34 0.42
CA GLN A 383 6.61 -8.30 0.28
C GLN A 383 6.03 -6.92 -0.03
N ASN A 384 4.74 -6.84 -0.32
CA ASN A 384 3.99 -5.60 -0.48
C ASN A 384 2.58 -5.71 0.10
N VAL A 385 1.88 -4.58 0.17
CA VAL A 385 0.43 -4.53 0.39
C VAL A 385 -0.13 -3.41 -0.47
N LEU A 386 -1.09 -3.74 -1.36
CA LEU A 386 -1.72 -2.77 -2.24
C LEU A 386 -3.23 -2.80 -2.06
N PHE A 387 -3.80 -1.62 -1.84
CA PHE A 387 -5.24 -1.43 -2.00
C PHE A 387 -5.61 -1.34 -3.48
N TRP A 388 -6.90 -1.58 -3.81
CA TRP A 388 -7.43 -1.34 -5.14
C TRP A 388 -7.42 0.17 -5.42
N ASN A 389 -8.49 0.80 -5.78
CA ASN A 389 -8.49 2.18 -6.22
C ASN A 389 -7.84 3.17 -5.23
N ILE A 390 -6.84 3.91 -5.67
CA ILE A 390 -6.23 4.97 -4.87
C ILE A 390 -7.21 6.13 -4.63
N ALA A 391 -8.11 6.39 -5.57
CA ALA A 391 -9.13 7.43 -5.47
C ALA A 391 -10.42 7.00 -6.16
N LEU A 392 -11.56 7.26 -5.52
CA LEU A 392 -12.90 7.18 -6.09
C LEU A 392 -13.71 8.42 -5.71
N ASP A 393 -14.84 8.65 -6.40
CA ASP A 393 -15.77 9.72 -6.06
C ASP A 393 -16.69 9.33 -4.89
N PRO A 394 -17.54 10.24 -4.36
CA PRO A 394 -18.45 9.95 -3.25
C PRO A 394 -19.49 8.87 -3.54
N SER A 395 -19.71 8.51 -4.81
CA SER A 395 -20.63 7.42 -5.21
C SER A 395 -19.91 6.07 -5.38
N GLY A 396 -18.61 6.01 -5.13
CA GLY A 396 -17.78 4.83 -5.38
C GLY A 396 -17.39 4.65 -6.84
N GLY A 397 -17.43 5.71 -7.62
CA GLY A 397 -17.16 5.73 -9.05
C GLY A 397 -16.02 6.70 -9.46
N PRO A 398 -15.97 7.05 -10.76
CA PRO A 398 -16.77 6.47 -11.85
C PRO A 398 -16.37 5.03 -12.12
N THR A 399 -17.32 4.17 -12.54
CA THR A 399 -17.06 2.73 -12.75
C THR A 399 -17.37 2.28 -14.17
N ASN A 400 -16.75 1.19 -14.59
CA ASN A 400 -17.05 0.47 -15.83
C ASN A 400 -17.63 -0.93 -15.48
N GLY A 401 -18.74 -0.95 -14.73
CA GLY A 401 -19.37 -2.18 -14.28
C GLY A 401 -18.78 -2.78 -13.00
N GLY A 402 -17.87 -2.06 -12.34
CA GLY A 402 -17.30 -2.45 -11.06
C GLY A 402 -18.27 -2.35 -9.88
N CYS A 403 -17.75 -2.55 -8.71
CA CYS A 403 -18.50 -2.47 -7.45
C CYS A 403 -19.04 -1.05 -7.23
N THR A 404 -20.29 -0.96 -6.77
CA THR A 404 -20.99 0.33 -6.60
C THR A 404 -20.91 0.91 -5.19
N ASN A 405 -20.29 0.18 -4.27
CA ASN A 405 -20.08 0.57 -2.87
C ASN A 405 -18.65 0.37 -2.39
N CYS A 406 -17.72 0.21 -3.32
CA CYS A 406 -16.28 0.25 -3.04
C CYS A 406 -15.83 1.67 -2.69
N ARG A 407 -14.72 1.75 -1.95
CA ARG A 407 -14.13 3.00 -1.49
C ARG A 407 -12.65 3.04 -1.89
N GLY A 408 -12.18 4.19 -2.35
CA GLY A 408 -10.76 4.42 -2.60
C GLY A 408 -9.97 4.70 -1.32
N VAL A 409 -8.66 4.71 -1.41
CA VAL A 409 -7.79 5.19 -0.33
C VAL A 409 -8.18 6.62 0.06
N VAL A 410 -8.52 7.43 -0.93
CA VAL A 410 -9.15 8.73 -0.74
C VAL A 410 -10.43 8.84 -1.57
N THR A 411 -11.33 9.73 -1.15
CA THR A 411 -12.50 10.14 -1.94
C THR A 411 -12.26 11.54 -2.49
N ILE A 412 -12.43 11.73 -3.80
CA ILE A 412 -12.35 13.02 -4.49
C ILE A 412 -13.77 13.44 -4.89
N ASP A 413 -14.25 14.56 -4.40
CA ASP A 413 -15.48 15.17 -4.88
C ASP A 413 -15.19 15.90 -6.22
N PRO A 414 -15.67 15.43 -7.37
CA PRO A 414 -15.33 16.00 -8.66
C PRO A 414 -15.94 17.39 -8.91
N LEU A 415 -16.89 17.83 -8.08
CA LEU A 415 -17.51 19.16 -8.20
C LEU A 415 -16.66 20.24 -7.52
N SER A 416 -16.03 19.92 -6.41
CA SER A 416 -15.25 20.86 -5.59
C SER A 416 -13.76 20.60 -5.60
N GLY A 417 -13.33 19.41 -6.02
CA GLY A 417 -11.96 18.93 -5.90
C GLY A 417 -11.55 18.64 -4.46
N ALA A 418 -12.52 18.58 -3.52
CA ALA A 418 -12.25 18.29 -2.13
C ALA A 418 -11.86 16.81 -1.93
N VAL A 419 -10.88 16.58 -1.05
CA VAL A 419 -10.36 15.24 -0.75
C VAL A 419 -10.75 14.83 0.66
N THR A 420 -11.36 13.65 0.78
CA THR A 420 -11.58 12.97 2.06
C THR A 420 -10.63 11.78 2.16
N LYS A 421 -9.86 11.70 3.25
CA LYS A 421 -9.01 10.55 3.58
C LYS A 421 -9.87 9.48 4.22
N ASN A 422 -9.93 8.31 3.59
CA ASN A 422 -10.71 7.19 4.09
C ASN A 422 -9.90 6.35 5.09
N VAL A 423 -10.49 5.31 5.66
CA VAL A 423 -9.81 4.45 6.64
C VAL A 423 -8.58 3.79 6.04
N GLU A 424 -8.64 3.42 4.77
CA GLU A 424 -7.54 2.81 3.99
C GLU A 424 -6.31 3.72 3.94
N TYR A 425 -6.50 5.05 3.86
CA TYR A 425 -5.39 6.01 3.92
C TYR A 425 -4.63 5.90 5.24
N TYR A 426 -5.35 5.79 6.36
CA TYR A 426 -4.73 5.70 7.67
C TYR A 426 -4.14 4.32 7.92
N ALA A 427 -4.84 3.26 7.52
CA ALA A 427 -4.35 1.89 7.64
C ALA A 427 -3.02 1.71 6.91
N ILE A 428 -2.96 2.04 5.62
CA ILE A 428 -1.72 1.90 4.86
C ILE A 428 -0.64 2.89 5.31
N GLY A 429 -1.04 4.08 5.77
CA GLY A 429 -0.14 5.10 6.30
C GLY A 429 0.63 4.65 7.54
N HIS A 430 0.06 3.74 8.36
CA HIS A 430 0.77 3.09 9.47
C HIS A 430 1.96 2.24 9.02
N ALA A 431 1.96 1.77 7.78
CA ALA A 431 3.08 1.05 7.19
C ALA A 431 3.92 1.94 6.26
N SER A 432 3.33 2.49 5.22
CA SER A 432 4.05 3.15 4.12
C SER A 432 4.90 4.35 4.56
N LYS A 433 4.44 5.12 5.57
CA LYS A 433 5.16 6.28 6.09
C LYS A 433 6.44 5.89 6.83
N PHE A 434 6.51 4.71 7.42
CA PHE A 434 7.55 4.32 8.38
C PHE A 434 8.39 3.14 7.91
N VAL A 435 7.83 2.22 7.13
CA VAL A 435 8.52 1.03 6.60
C VAL A 435 8.97 1.32 5.18
N ARG A 436 10.26 1.49 4.98
CA ARG A 436 10.84 1.86 3.69
C ARG A 436 11.03 0.64 2.78
N PRO A 437 11.03 0.81 1.46
CA PRO A 437 11.50 -0.24 0.56
C PRO A 437 12.89 -0.74 0.99
N GLY A 438 13.07 -2.07 1.01
CA GLY A 438 14.27 -2.70 1.54
C GLY A 438 14.27 -2.96 3.05
N ALA A 439 13.23 -2.55 3.79
CA ALA A 439 13.06 -2.93 5.18
C ALA A 439 12.87 -4.45 5.31
N VAL A 440 13.51 -5.04 6.32
CA VAL A 440 13.40 -6.49 6.60
C VAL A 440 12.39 -6.69 7.72
N ARG A 441 11.40 -7.56 7.51
CA ARG A 441 10.52 -7.99 8.60
C ARG A 441 11.34 -8.75 9.65
N ILE A 442 11.19 -8.36 10.91
CA ILE A 442 11.83 -8.99 12.06
C ILE A 442 10.78 -9.61 12.98
N ASP A 443 11.22 -10.47 13.89
CA ASP A 443 10.31 -11.16 14.76
C ASP A 443 9.73 -10.25 15.85
N SER A 444 8.40 -10.41 16.05
CA SER A 444 7.62 -9.78 17.12
C SER A 444 6.54 -10.72 17.64
N THR A 445 6.28 -10.70 18.94
CA THR A 445 5.16 -11.42 19.53
C THR A 445 3.84 -10.86 19.02
N HIS A 446 2.90 -11.74 18.69
CA HIS A 446 1.59 -11.43 18.13
C HIS A 446 0.48 -12.10 18.95
N TYR A 447 -0.56 -11.34 19.28
CA TYR A 447 -1.71 -11.82 20.02
C TYR A 447 -2.98 -11.63 19.19
N SER A 448 -3.34 -12.65 18.40
CA SER A 448 -4.49 -12.62 17.50
C SER A 448 -5.78 -12.25 18.24
N GLY A 449 -6.59 -11.36 17.64
CA GLY A 449 -7.83 -10.86 18.22
C GLY A 449 -7.65 -9.92 19.42
N SER A 450 -6.42 -9.46 19.67
CA SER A 450 -6.08 -8.56 20.79
C SER A 450 -5.05 -7.54 20.34
N ILE A 451 -3.78 -7.67 20.77
CA ILE A 451 -2.67 -6.83 20.31
C ILE A 451 -1.95 -7.55 19.18
N GLU A 452 -2.33 -7.26 17.97
CA GLU A 452 -1.72 -7.79 16.77
C GLU A 452 -0.55 -6.91 16.34
N THR A 453 0.55 -7.52 15.89
CA THR A 453 1.79 -6.77 15.61
C THR A 453 2.53 -7.31 14.42
N VAL A 454 3.30 -6.44 13.77
CA VAL A 454 4.39 -6.78 12.85
C VAL A 454 5.54 -5.79 13.05
N ALA A 455 6.77 -6.25 12.97
CA ALA A 455 7.94 -5.40 13.19
C ALA A 455 8.93 -5.46 12.02
N TYR A 456 9.65 -4.35 11.83
CA TYR A 456 10.58 -4.18 10.73
C TYR A 456 11.88 -3.51 11.19
N ARG A 457 12.95 -3.78 10.43
CA ARG A 457 14.18 -3.02 10.48
C ARG A 457 14.41 -2.36 9.12
N ASN A 458 14.41 -1.03 9.11
CA ASN A 458 14.68 -0.24 7.92
C ASN A 458 16.15 -0.35 7.46
N PRO A 459 16.47 0.01 6.20
CA PRO A 459 17.84 0.03 5.70
C PRO A 459 18.80 0.93 6.50
N ASP A 460 18.30 2.02 7.09
CA ASP A 460 19.07 2.91 7.97
C ASP A 460 19.25 2.37 9.40
N GLY A 461 18.68 1.20 9.71
CA GLY A 461 18.75 0.54 11.00
C GLY A 461 17.61 0.88 11.94
N THR A 462 16.79 1.91 11.69
CA THR A 462 15.62 2.23 12.53
C THR A 462 14.67 1.04 12.62
N LEU A 463 14.09 0.84 13.81
CA LEU A 463 13.12 -0.21 14.07
C LEU A 463 11.70 0.38 14.05
N VAL A 464 10.78 -0.37 13.47
CA VAL A 464 9.37 -0.01 13.37
C VAL A 464 8.54 -1.17 13.90
N LEU A 465 7.62 -0.88 14.83
CA LEU A 465 6.58 -1.80 15.28
C LEU A 465 5.22 -1.21 14.91
N ILE A 466 4.46 -1.94 14.11
CA ILE A 466 3.05 -1.65 13.86
C ILE A 466 2.24 -2.54 14.79
N ALA A 467 1.33 -1.96 15.56
CA ALA A 467 0.45 -2.66 16.48
C ALA A 467 -0.99 -2.23 16.29
N ALA A 468 -1.92 -3.17 16.35
CA ALA A 468 -3.35 -2.92 16.34
C ALA A 468 -4.02 -3.60 17.53
N ASN A 469 -4.90 -2.89 18.21
CA ASN A 469 -5.84 -3.49 19.14
C ASN A 469 -7.12 -3.83 18.37
N THR A 470 -7.26 -5.07 17.96
CA THR A 470 -8.42 -5.56 17.21
C THR A 470 -9.57 -6.02 18.09
N GLY A 471 -9.38 -5.99 19.43
CA GLY A 471 -10.38 -6.35 20.42
C GLY A 471 -11.34 -5.23 20.81
N GLU A 472 -12.38 -5.57 21.54
CA GLU A 472 -13.46 -4.66 21.95
C GLU A 472 -13.13 -3.78 23.18
N ASN A 473 -12.02 -4.04 23.86
CA ASN A 473 -11.61 -3.31 25.08
C ASN A 473 -10.27 -2.64 24.91
N THR A 474 -10.08 -1.50 25.57
CA THR A 474 -8.77 -0.86 25.71
C THR A 474 -7.76 -1.84 26.30
N LYS A 475 -6.57 -1.93 25.71
CA LYS A 475 -5.50 -2.82 26.14
C LYS A 475 -4.22 -2.04 26.45
N THR A 476 -3.64 -2.31 27.61
CA THR A 476 -2.28 -1.89 27.96
C THR A 476 -1.34 -3.09 27.75
N PHE A 477 -0.21 -2.85 27.12
CA PHE A 477 0.81 -3.86 26.85
C PHE A 477 2.21 -3.29 27.02
N LYS A 478 3.18 -4.18 27.20
CA LYS A 478 4.61 -3.86 27.21
C LYS A 478 5.21 -4.21 25.86
N VAL A 479 6.16 -3.41 25.38
CA VAL A 479 7.05 -3.76 24.29
C VAL A 479 8.45 -3.90 24.86
N ARG A 480 9.10 -5.06 24.63
CA ARG A 480 10.41 -5.39 25.15
C ARG A 480 11.40 -5.64 24.03
N GLN A 481 12.60 -5.06 24.15
CA GLN A 481 13.75 -5.36 23.32
C GLN A 481 14.97 -5.57 24.23
N GLY A 482 15.43 -6.82 24.37
CA GLY A 482 16.49 -7.15 25.31
C GLY A 482 16.06 -6.87 26.77
N ASN A 483 16.81 -6.02 27.45
CA ASN A 483 16.54 -5.59 28.82
C ASN A 483 15.77 -4.26 28.92
N GLN A 484 15.35 -3.69 27.79
CA GLN A 484 14.60 -2.43 27.74
C GLN A 484 13.13 -2.68 27.47
N VAL A 485 12.28 -1.83 28.07
CA VAL A 485 10.83 -1.94 27.96
C VAL A 485 10.19 -0.56 27.88
N PHE A 486 9.11 -0.45 27.12
CA PHE A 486 8.14 0.65 27.26
C PHE A 486 6.72 0.09 27.36
N LYS A 487 5.81 0.90 27.92
CA LYS A 487 4.39 0.57 28.02
C LYS A 487 3.58 1.46 27.08
N SER A 488 2.56 0.89 26.46
CA SER A 488 1.59 1.63 25.67
C SER A 488 0.17 1.13 25.92
N THR A 489 -0.79 2.01 25.67
CA THR A 489 -2.22 1.69 25.80
C THR A 489 -2.91 2.02 24.50
N LEU A 490 -3.61 1.06 23.90
CA LEU A 490 -4.39 1.24 22.70
C LEU A 490 -5.89 1.09 23.01
N PRO A 491 -6.72 2.08 22.65
CA PRO A 491 -8.17 1.93 22.66
C PRO A 491 -8.62 0.73 21.82
N SER A 492 -9.86 0.29 22.01
CA SER A 492 -10.51 -0.69 21.15
C SER A 492 -10.43 -0.25 19.68
N LYS A 493 -10.22 -1.19 18.76
CA LYS A 493 -10.25 -0.96 17.30
C LYS A 493 -9.33 0.19 16.84
N SER A 494 -8.14 0.30 17.43
CA SER A 494 -7.17 1.33 17.12
C SER A 494 -5.85 0.76 16.64
N ALA A 495 -5.07 1.57 15.93
CA ALA A 495 -3.77 1.21 15.40
C ALA A 495 -2.69 2.21 15.81
N ALA A 496 -1.48 1.73 16.06
CA ALA A 496 -0.33 2.57 16.32
C ALA A 496 0.91 2.07 15.59
N THR A 497 1.77 3.02 15.20
CA THR A 497 3.12 2.75 14.73
C THR A 497 4.12 3.36 15.70
N PHE A 498 5.07 2.54 16.14
CA PHE A 498 6.18 2.92 17.00
C PHE A 498 7.47 2.88 16.20
N GLN A 499 8.32 3.89 16.35
CA GLN A 499 9.61 3.97 15.68
C GLN A 499 10.70 4.40 16.66
N TRP A 500 11.86 3.74 16.58
CA TRP A 500 13.02 4.06 17.43
C TRP A 500 14.35 3.67 16.76
N GLU A 501 15.43 4.30 17.19
CA GLU A 501 16.79 3.92 16.82
C GLU A 501 17.20 2.63 17.54
N PRO A 502 17.98 1.75 16.90
CA PRO A 502 18.46 0.55 17.55
C PRO A 502 19.24 0.88 18.82
N THR A 503 18.98 0.12 19.86
CA THR A 503 19.78 0.20 21.07
C THR A 503 21.14 -0.40 20.76
N THR A 504 22.21 0.40 20.88
CA THR A 504 23.57 -0.15 20.86
C THR A 504 23.72 -1.07 22.07
N SER A 505 23.83 -2.37 21.80
CA SER A 505 24.16 -3.39 22.79
C SER A 505 25.55 -3.18 23.34
#